data_23a5ab57c42dec741a1b1e626c705518
#
_entry.id   23a5ab57c42dec741a1b1e626c705518
#
_cell.length_a   1.000
_cell.length_b   1.000
_cell.length_c   1.000
_cell.angle_alpha   90.00
_cell.angle_beta   90.00
_cell.angle_gamma   90.00
#
_symmetry.space_group_name_H-M   'P 1'
#
loop_
_entity.id
_entity.type
_entity.pdbx_description
1 polymer ?
#
loop_
_entity_poly.entity_id
_entity_poly.type
_entity_poly.pdbx_seq_one_letter_code
_entity_poly.pdbx_strand_id
1 'polypeptide(L)'
;MLSKFKRNKHQQHLAQLPKLSQSVDDIEFFYAPADFRQALLAKIAHATQRICIVALYLEQDDGGKGILQALYDAKRQRPELDVRVLVDWHRAQRGRIGAAAANTNADWYCRMAQENPGVDVPVYGVPVNTREALGVLHFKGFIIDDCVLYSGASLNDVYLHQHDKYRYDRYQCIRNGKMADVMFDWVEHNLVEGRGVNRLDSAARPKSPEIKNDIRQYRQELRDSGYHFSGNADDDRLSVTPLVGLGKSSLLNKTIFHLMPCAERKLTICTPYFNLPALLVRNIIQLLRSGKQVEIIVGDKTANDFYIPEDQPFKIIGALPYLYEINLRRFLSRLQYYVNTDQLIVRLWKDDDNSYHLKGMWVDYEWMLLTGNNLNPRAWRLDLENAILIHDPQHQLGAMREKELHLIRQHTTVVKHYRDLQSIADYPVKVRKLIRRLRRIRIDRLISRIL
;
A
#
# COMPACT_ATOMS: atom_id res chain seq x y z
N MET A 1 -22.83 -12.90 26.50
CA MET A 1 -23.02 -14.01 25.56
C MET A 1 -22.89 -13.59 24.09
N LEU A 2 -23.61 -12.60 23.60
CA LEU A 2 -23.51 -12.10 22.20
C LEU A 2 -22.12 -11.58 21.79
N SER A 3 -21.35 -10.99 22.69
CA SER A 3 -19.98 -10.51 22.40
C SER A 3 -18.98 -11.66 22.21
N LYS A 4 -19.06 -12.72 23.02
CA LYS A 4 -18.24 -13.93 22.86
C LYS A 4 -18.55 -14.65 21.54
N PHE A 5 -19.82 -14.72 21.14
CA PHE A 5 -20.23 -15.37 19.89
C PHE A 5 -19.73 -14.61 18.65
N LYS A 6 -19.80 -13.27 18.66
CA LYS A 6 -19.27 -12.42 17.59
C LYS A 6 -17.75 -12.53 17.47
N ARG A 7 -17.03 -12.56 18.60
CA ARG A 7 -15.58 -12.73 18.64
C ARG A 7 -15.16 -14.08 18.08
N ASN A 8 -15.88 -15.14 18.40
CA ASN A 8 -15.62 -16.48 17.89
C ASN A 8 -15.67 -16.51 16.34
N LYS A 9 -16.63 -15.77 15.72
CA LYS A 9 -16.72 -15.68 14.26
C LYS A 9 -15.49 -14.99 13.61
N HIS A 10 -14.95 -13.96 14.24
CA HIS A 10 -13.77 -13.26 13.70
C HIS A 10 -12.51 -14.15 13.82
N GLN A 11 -12.31 -14.80 14.97
CA GLN A 11 -11.23 -15.75 15.17
C GLN A 11 -11.35 -16.97 14.25
N GLN A 12 -12.56 -17.50 14.03
CA GLN A 12 -12.80 -18.59 13.09
C GLN A 12 -12.40 -18.22 11.65
N HIS A 13 -12.67 -16.97 11.21
CA HIS A 13 -12.23 -16.53 9.89
C HIS A 13 -10.70 -16.58 9.75
N LEU A 14 -9.96 -16.11 10.75
CA LEU A 14 -8.50 -16.13 10.72
C LEU A 14 -7.95 -17.56 10.83
N ALA A 15 -8.58 -18.44 11.62
CA ALA A 15 -8.19 -19.82 11.74
C ALA A 15 -8.40 -20.64 10.45
N GLN A 16 -9.38 -20.25 9.62
CA GLN A 16 -9.66 -20.90 8.34
C GLN A 16 -8.74 -20.46 7.20
N LEU A 17 -7.93 -19.40 7.39
CA LEU A 17 -6.98 -18.98 6.38
C LEU A 17 -5.86 -20.02 6.21
N PRO A 18 -5.47 -20.38 4.98
CA PRO A 18 -4.32 -21.21 4.77
C PRO A 18 -3.05 -20.47 5.23
N LYS A 19 -2.22 -21.14 6.02
CA LYS A 19 -1.01 -20.57 6.64
C LYS A 19 0.22 -21.31 6.13
N LEU A 20 1.23 -20.57 5.72
CA LEU A 20 2.54 -21.12 5.35
C LEU A 20 3.49 -21.00 6.53
N SER A 21 4.14 -22.09 6.90
CA SER A 21 5.16 -22.10 7.96
C SER A 21 6.29 -21.14 7.62
N GLN A 22 6.75 -20.40 8.62
CA GLN A 22 7.77 -19.38 8.46
C GLN A 22 8.83 -19.48 9.56
N SER A 23 10.10 -19.39 9.19
CA SER A 23 11.19 -19.23 10.16
C SER A 23 11.37 -17.75 10.49
N VAL A 24 11.64 -17.46 11.76
CA VAL A 24 11.97 -16.09 12.20
C VAL A 24 13.26 -15.59 11.53
N ASP A 25 14.24 -16.45 11.31
CA ASP A 25 15.52 -16.12 10.68
C ASP A 25 15.40 -15.76 9.19
N ASP A 26 14.26 -16.10 8.57
CA ASP A 26 13.94 -15.80 7.18
C ASP A 26 13.04 -14.55 7.02
N ILE A 27 12.87 -13.76 8.08
CA ILE A 27 12.20 -12.46 8.01
C ILE A 27 13.19 -11.36 8.42
N GLU A 28 13.43 -10.44 7.51
CA GLU A 28 14.28 -9.28 7.72
C GLU A 28 13.44 -7.99 7.67
N PHE A 29 13.66 -7.08 8.61
CA PHE A 29 13.04 -5.76 8.65
C PHE A 29 14.06 -4.70 8.26
N PHE A 30 13.70 -3.87 7.29
CA PHE A 30 14.42 -2.64 6.99
C PHE A 30 13.66 -1.47 7.59
N TYR A 31 14.37 -0.50 8.11
CA TYR A 31 13.77 0.60 8.86
C TYR A 31 13.88 1.95 8.15
N ALA A 32 14.66 2.02 7.08
CA ALA A 32 14.83 3.22 6.28
C ALA A 32 14.63 2.92 4.77
N PRO A 33 14.11 3.88 3.99
CA PRO A 33 13.95 3.68 2.55
C PRO A 33 15.28 3.50 1.80
N ALA A 34 16.39 4.03 2.32
CA ALA A 34 17.72 3.79 1.77
C ALA A 34 18.17 2.32 1.93
N ASP A 35 17.89 1.71 3.09
CA ASP A 35 18.20 0.29 3.32
C ASP A 35 17.37 -0.61 2.38
N PHE A 36 16.10 -0.27 2.20
CA PHE A 36 15.22 -0.96 1.24
C PHE A 36 15.76 -0.87 -0.18
N ARG A 37 16.21 0.31 -0.63
CA ARG A 37 16.84 0.48 -1.95
C ARG A 37 18.08 -0.39 -2.11
N GLN A 38 18.96 -0.38 -1.13
CA GLN A 38 20.19 -1.18 -1.15
C GLN A 38 19.87 -2.68 -1.20
N ALA A 39 18.93 -3.13 -0.37
CA ALA A 39 18.48 -4.53 -0.37
C ALA A 39 17.86 -4.93 -1.71
N LEU A 40 17.04 -4.08 -2.33
CA LEU A 40 16.45 -4.32 -3.63
C LEU A 40 17.51 -4.46 -4.72
N LEU A 41 18.46 -3.53 -4.81
CA LEU A 41 19.54 -3.57 -5.79
C LEU A 41 20.45 -4.78 -5.59
N ALA A 42 20.80 -5.12 -4.34
CA ALA A 42 21.59 -6.30 -4.03
C ALA A 42 20.87 -7.59 -4.44
N LYS A 43 19.56 -7.72 -4.15
CA LYS A 43 18.78 -8.89 -4.55
C LYS A 43 18.66 -9.01 -6.07
N ILE A 44 18.45 -7.91 -6.80
CA ILE A 44 18.45 -7.91 -8.26
C ILE A 44 19.79 -8.40 -8.80
N ALA A 45 20.90 -7.88 -8.26
CA ALA A 45 22.25 -8.24 -8.70
C ALA A 45 22.58 -9.74 -8.48
N HIS A 46 22.01 -10.37 -7.46
CA HIS A 46 22.29 -11.77 -7.09
C HIS A 46 21.18 -12.76 -7.48
N ALA A 47 20.10 -12.30 -8.07
CA ALA A 47 18.99 -13.17 -8.49
C ALA A 47 19.46 -14.23 -9.50
N THR A 48 19.03 -15.47 -9.34
CA THR A 48 19.46 -16.61 -10.15
C THR A 48 18.36 -17.24 -10.99
N GLN A 49 17.10 -17.12 -10.57
CA GLN A 49 15.97 -17.78 -11.23
C GLN A 49 14.98 -16.77 -11.81
N ARG A 50 14.50 -15.85 -10.97
CA ARG A 50 13.42 -14.93 -11.33
C ARG A 50 13.46 -13.61 -10.61
N ILE A 51 13.02 -12.55 -11.28
CA ILE A 51 12.72 -11.24 -10.70
C ILE A 51 11.35 -10.81 -11.21
N CYS A 52 10.38 -10.65 -10.32
CA CYS A 52 9.07 -10.12 -10.65
C CYS A 52 8.79 -8.87 -9.79
N ILE A 53 8.77 -7.72 -10.42
CA ILE A 53 8.53 -6.42 -9.78
C ILE A 53 7.12 -5.95 -10.13
N VAL A 54 6.26 -5.80 -9.12
CA VAL A 54 4.92 -5.23 -9.29
C VAL A 54 4.82 -3.94 -8.48
N ALA A 55 4.55 -2.83 -9.14
CA ALA A 55 4.42 -1.52 -8.51
C ALA A 55 3.33 -0.68 -9.19
N LEU A 56 2.81 0.34 -8.51
CA LEU A 56 1.91 1.30 -9.16
C LEU A 56 2.63 2.01 -10.32
N TYR A 57 3.90 2.32 -10.14
CA TYR A 57 4.76 2.90 -11.19
C TYR A 57 6.24 2.63 -10.93
N LEU A 58 6.99 2.60 -12.00
CA LEU A 58 8.44 2.75 -12.07
C LEU A 58 8.69 4.07 -12.82
N GLU A 59 9.19 5.09 -12.12
CA GLU A 59 9.24 6.46 -12.64
C GLU A 59 10.55 6.72 -13.39
N GLN A 60 10.50 7.54 -14.43
CA GLN A 60 11.68 8.01 -15.14
C GLN A 60 12.37 9.14 -14.34
N ASP A 61 12.95 8.77 -13.19
CA ASP A 61 13.83 9.62 -12.38
C ASP A 61 15.09 8.82 -12.02
N ASP A 62 15.98 9.37 -11.22
CA ASP A 62 17.27 8.71 -10.97
C ASP A 62 17.12 7.39 -10.24
N GLY A 63 16.21 7.33 -9.26
CA GLY A 63 15.90 6.12 -8.53
C GLY A 63 15.30 5.03 -9.42
N GLY A 64 14.28 5.38 -10.22
CA GLY A 64 13.66 4.43 -11.14
C GLY A 64 14.57 3.99 -12.27
N LYS A 65 15.39 4.89 -12.82
CA LYS A 65 16.42 4.55 -13.82
C LYS A 65 17.43 3.57 -13.25
N GLY A 66 17.90 3.79 -12.01
CA GLY A 66 18.82 2.87 -11.35
C GLY A 66 18.28 1.45 -11.21
N ILE A 67 16.99 1.32 -10.86
CA ILE A 67 16.33 0.00 -10.77
C ILE A 67 16.19 -0.65 -12.14
N LEU A 68 15.69 0.08 -13.16
CA LEU A 68 15.50 -0.50 -14.49
C LEU A 68 16.84 -0.90 -15.12
N GLN A 69 17.90 -0.09 -14.94
CA GLN A 69 19.24 -0.42 -15.40
C GLN A 69 19.77 -1.69 -14.70
N ALA A 70 19.58 -1.81 -13.40
CA ALA A 70 20.00 -3.00 -12.66
C ALA A 70 19.32 -4.28 -13.17
N LEU A 71 18.04 -4.20 -13.58
CA LEU A 71 17.32 -5.32 -14.19
C LEU A 71 17.92 -5.72 -15.55
N TYR A 72 18.22 -4.75 -16.42
CA TYR A 72 18.91 -5.01 -17.68
C TYR A 72 20.30 -5.61 -17.48
N ASP A 73 21.05 -5.11 -16.51
CA ASP A 73 22.40 -5.62 -16.21
C ASP A 73 22.36 -7.05 -15.66
N ALA A 74 21.41 -7.35 -14.76
CA ALA A 74 21.18 -8.70 -14.26
C ALA A 74 20.80 -9.68 -15.38
N LYS A 75 19.90 -9.29 -16.26
CA LYS A 75 19.45 -10.11 -17.40
C LYS A 75 20.57 -10.31 -18.42
N ARG A 76 21.42 -9.29 -18.66
CA ARG A 76 22.59 -9.40 -19.56
C ARG A 76 23.62 -10.38 -19.02
N GLN A 77 23.86 -10.35 -17.71
CA GLN A 77 24.82 -11.28 -17.07
C GLN A 77 24.27 -12.70 -16.96
N ARG A 78 22.96 -12.85 -16.84
CA ARG A 78 22.26 -14.13 -16.70
C ARG A 78 21.08 -14.19 -17.68
N PRO A 79 21.34 -14.59 -18.95
CA PRO A 79 20.29 -14.62 -19.99
C PRO A 79 19.08 -15.49 -19.64
N GLU A 80 19.27 -16.53 -18.81
CA GLU A 80 18.19 -17.44 -18.35
C GLU A 80 17.28 -16.81 -17.28
N LEU A 81 17.72 -15.72 -16.64
CA LEU A 81 16.97 -15.09 -15.56
C LEU A 81 15.60 -14.63 -16.08
N ASP A 82 14.51 -15.09 -15.46
CA ASP A 82 13.15 -14.62 -15.78
C ASP A 82 12.93 -13.26 -15.11
N VAL A 83 12.83 -12.21 -15.90
CA VAL A 83 12.65 -10.84 -15.39
C VAL A 83 11.32 -10.30 -15.89
N ARG A 84 10.49 -9.79 -14.98
CA ARG A 84 9.19 -9.18 -15.29
C ARG A 84 8.96 -7.94 -14.46
N VAL A 85 8.49 -6.88 -15.10
CA VAL A 85 8.07 -5.65 -14.45
C VAL A 85 6.60 -5.39 -14.80
N LEU A 86 5.77 -5.15 -13.80
CA LEU A 86 4.35 -4.85 -13.98
C LEU A 86 4.01 -3.52 -13.31
N VAL A 87 3.40 -2.62 -14.06
CA VAL A 87 2.98 -1.30 -13.57
C VAL A 87 1.55 -0.98 -14.01
N ASP A 88 0.93 0.00 -13.37
CA ASP A 88 -0.40 0.44 -13.78
C ASP A 88 -0.38 1.02 -15.21
N TRP A 89 -1.29 0.52 -16.04
CA TRP A 89 -1.41 0.88 -17.46
C TRP A 89 -1.63 2.38 -17.68
N HIS A 90 -2.54 2.98 -16.95
CA HIS A 90 -2.88 4.38 -17.13
C HIS A 90 -1.80 5.29 -16.56
N ARG A 91 -1.27 4.91 -15.39
CA ARG A 91 -0.23 5.67 -14.70
C ARG A 91 1.06 5.75 -15.53
N ALA A 92 1.43 4.67 -16.21
CA ALA A 92 2.63 4.63 -17.05
C ALA A 92 2.52 5.46 -18.33
N GLN A 93 1.30 5.67 -18.83
CA GLN A 93 1.04 6.36 -20.11
C GLN A 93 0.63 7.83 -19.95
N ARG A 94 0.63 8.38 -18.76
CA ARG A 94 0.45 9.81 -18.52
C ARG A 94 1.71 10.45 -17.99
N GLY A 95 1.92 11.72 -18.27
CA GLY A 95 2.96 12.52 -17.64
C GLY A 95 2.72 12.72 -16.14
N ARG A 96 3.72 13.22 -15.41
CA ARG A 96 3.55 13.61 -14.00
C ARG A 96 2.43 14.64 -13.88
N ILE A 97 1.65 14.56 -12.79
CA ILE A 97 0.58 15.53 -12.55
C ILE A 97 1.16 16.95 -12.50
N GLY A 98 0.84 17.75 -13.53
CA GLY A 98 1.33 19.12 -13.69
C GLY A 98 2.59 19.30 -14.53
N ALA A 99 3.14 18.24 -15.14
CA ALA A 99 4.20 18.31 -16.14
C ALA A 99 3.63 18.33 -17.57
N ALA A 100 4.45 18.78 -18.54
CA ALA A 100 4.07 18.71 -19.96
C ALA A 100 3.89 17.26 -20.41
N ALA A 101 2.91 17.01 -21.29
CA ALA A 101 2.48 15.67 -21.71
C ALA A 101 3.51 14.88 -22.56
N ALA A 102 4.71 15.41 -22.79
CA ALA A 102 5.60 14.97 -23.84
C ALA A 102 6.44 13.71 -23.56
N ASN A 103 6.62 13.28 -22.29
CA ASN A 103 7.43 12.10 -21.95
C ASN A 103 6.73 11.27 -20.89
N THR A 104 6.20 10.13 -21.28
CA THR A 104 5.58 9.15 -20.37
C THR A 104 6.61 8.13 -19.91
N ASN A 105 6.34 7.44 -18.77
CA ASN A 105 7.17 6.33 -18.36
C ASN A 105 7.17 5.21 -19.41
N ALA A 106 6.03 4.96 -20.07
CA ALA A 106 5.92 3.97 -21.13
C ALA A 106 6.83 4.27 -22.32
N ASP A 107 6.98 5.55 -22.70
CA ASP A 107 7.91 5.95 -23.78
C ASP A 107 9.36 5.74 -23.35
N TRP A 108 9.66 5.96 -22.08
CA TRP A 108 10.97 5.65 -21.54
C TRP A 108 11.26 4.15 -21.53
N TYR A 109 10.31 3.28 -21.12
CA TYR A 109 10.50 1.83 -21.18
C TYR A 109 10.78 1.35 -22.61
N CYS A 110 10.06 1.92 -23.60
CA CYS A 110 10.29 1.62 -25.01
C CYS A 110 11.71 2.01 -25.48
N ARG A 111 12.21 3.18 -25.07
CA ARG A 111 13.59 3.59 -25.37
C ARG A 111 14.61 2.66 -24.72
N MET A 112 14.42 2.31 -23.46
CA MET A 112 15.32 1.36 -22.77
C MET A 112 15.40 0.01 -23.48
N ALA A 113 14.27 -0.51 -23.97
CA ALA A 113 14.26 -1.75 -24.75
C ALA A 113 15.01 -1.60 -26.07
N GLN A 114 14.86 -0.47 -26.77
CA GLN A 114 15.59 -0.18 -28.00
C GLN A 114 17.09 -0.02 -27.80
N GLU A 115 17.50 0.55 -26.68
CA GLU A 115 18.91 0.77 -26.30
C GLU A 115 19.59 -0.52 -25.82
N ASN A 116 18.82 -1.58 -25.51
CA ASN A 116 19.33 -2.87 -25.04
C ASN A 116 18.88 -4.04 -25.94
N PRO A 117 19.24 -4.04 -27.23
CA PRO A 117 18.81 -5.09 -28.14
C PRO A 117 19.32 -6.46 -27.69
N GLY A 118 18.43 -7.46 -27.74
CA GLY A 118 18.74 -8.83 -27.33
C GLY A 118 18.69 -9.08 -25.81
N VAL A 119 18.37 -8.07 -24.99
CA VAL A 119 18.16 -8.22 -23.54
C VAL A 119 16.69 -7.96 -23.24
N ASP A 120 15.89 -9.00 -23.02
CA ASP A 120 14.45 -8.87 -22.79
C ASP A 120 14.12 -8.65 -21.31
N VAL A 121 13.71 -7.44 -20.98
CA VAL A 121 13.17 -7.03 -19.67
C VAL A 121 11.76 -6.49 -19.90
N PRO A 122 10.75 -7.38 -20.01
CA PRO A 122 9.39 -6.97 -20.34
C PRO A 122 8.76 -6.10 -19.26
N VAL A 123 8.16 -4.99 -19.67
CA VAL A 123 7.38 -4.11 -18.81
C VAL A 123 5.92 -4.17 -19.23
N TYR A 124 5.08 -4.78 -18.38
CA TYR A 124 3.65 -4.94 -18.61
C TYR A 124 2.85 -3.80 -17.99
N GLY A 125 1.86 -3.31 -18.70
CA GLY A 125 0.87 -2.39 -18.20
C GLY A 125 -0.43 -3.11 -17.83
N VAL A 126 -0.81 -3.04 -16.57
CA VAL A 126 -1.99 -3.72 -16.03
C VAL A 126 -3.15 -2.75 -15.87
N PRO A 127 -4.22 -2.84 -16.67
CA PRO A 127 -5.37 -1.94 -16.62
C PRO A 127 -6.45 -2.46 -15.67
N VAL A 128 -6.39 -2.16 -14.40
CA VAL A 128 -7.38 -2.61 -13.39
C VAL A 128 -8.78 -2.05 -13.66
N ASN A 129 -8.87 -0.88 -14.30
CA ASN A 129 -10.15 -0.28 -14.73
C ASN A 129 -9.95 0.53 -16.01
N THR A 130 -11.04 0.95 -16.63
CA THR A 130 -11.03 1.75 -17.86
C THR A 130 -10.49 3.17 -17.70
N ARG A 131 -10.32 3.65 -16.47
CA ARG A 131 -9.74 4.94 -16.10
C ARG A 131 -9.00 4.82 -14.76
N GLU A 132 -7.87 5.49 -14.62
CA GLU A 132 -7.06 5.55 -13.40
C GLU A 132 -7.89 5.98 -12.17
N ALA A 133 -8.78 6.96 -12.32
CA ALA A 133 -9.64 7.43 -11.24
C ALA A 133 -10.62 6.38 -10.68
N LEU A 134 -10.90 5.31 -11.44
CA LEU A 134 -11.85 4.26 -11.09
C LEU A 134 -11.18 2.97 -10.59
N GLY A 135 -9.88 2.96 -10.43
CA GLY A 135 -9.11 1.85 -9.88
C GLY A 135 -7.77 1.65 -10.59
N VAL A 136 -6.75 1.30 -9.81
CA VAL A 136 -5.37 1.13 -10.24
C VAL A 136 -4.78 -0.18 -9.75
N LEU A 137 -3.65 -0.57 -10.36
CA LEU A 137 -2.78 -1.63 -9.85
C LEU A 137 -2.07 -1.11 -8.59
N HIS A 138 -2.59 -1.44 -7.43
CA HIS A 138 -1.98 -1.08 -6.16
C HIS A 138 -1.37 -2.28 -5.43
N PHE A 139 -1.22 -3.37 -6.14
CA PHE A 139 -0.49 -4.57 -5.73
C PHE A 139 0.97 -4.23 -5.39
N LYS A 140 1.53 -4.85 -4.37
CA LYS A 140 2.84 -4.58 -3.81
C LYS A 140 3.64 -5.86 -3.58
N GLY A 141 4.95 -5.69 -3.43
CA GLY A 141 5.88 -6.77 -3.19
C GLY A 141 6.62 -7.17 -4.47
N PHE A 142 7.91 -7.41 -4.28
CA PHE A 142 8.82 -7.84 -5.35
C PHE A 142 9.26 -9.27 -5.04
N ILE A 143 9.05 -10.16 -5.99
CA ILE A 143 9.44 -11.56 -5.87
C ILE A 143 10.80 -11.70 -6.54
N ILE A 144 11.82 -12.07 -5.76
CA ILE A 144 13.18 -12.28 -6.25
C ILE A 144 13.63 -13.63 -5.73
N ASP A 145 13.76 -14.59 -6.63
CA ASP A 145 13.96 -16.01 -6.32
C ASP A 145 12.93 -16.49 -5.28
N ASP A 146 13.35 -16.96 -4.13
CA ASP A 146 12.50 -17.44 -3.02
C ASP A 146 12.12 -16.34 -2.02
N CYS A 147 12.45 -15.09 -2.30
CA CYS A 147 12.19 -13.97 -1.40
C CYS A 147 11.07 -13.09 -1.92
N VAL A 148 10.23 -12.62 -1.00
CA VAL A 148 9.29 -11.53 -1.23
C VAL A 148 9.80 -10.29 -0.48
N LEU A 149 10.28 -9.29 -1.19
CA LEU A 149 10.63 -7.98 -0.65
C LEU A 149 9.38 -7.11 -0.69
N TYR A 150 8.74 -6.93 0.47
CA TYR A 150 7.44 -6.27 0.59
C TYR A 150 7.56 -4.84 1.10
N SER A 151 6.91 -3.91 0.42
CA SER A 151 6.73 -2.53 0.87
C SER A 151 5.46 -1.94 0.25
N GLY A 152 4.87 -0.92 0.88
CA GLY A 152 3.83 -0.08 0.26
C GLY A 152 4.37 0.89 -0.78
N ALA A 153 5.69 0.99 -0.94
CA ALA A 153 6.38 1.89 -1.85
C ALA A 153 6.10 1.56 -3.34
N SER A 154 6.21 2.58 -4.18
CA SER A 154 6.46 2.46 -5.62
C SER A 154 7.94 2.79 -5.90
N LEU A 155 8.34 2.88 -7.15
CA LEU A 155 9.75 3.02 -7.52
C LEU A 155 10.01 4.41 -8.14
N ASN A 156 10.51 5.32 -7.31
CA ASN A 156 10.95 6.66 -7.69
C ASN A 156 11.91 7.24 -6.64
N ASP A 157 12.47 8.42 -6.89
CA ASP A 157 13.46 9.08 -6.05
C ASP A 157 13.07 9.14 -4.57
N VAL A 158 11.84 9.59 -4.26
CA VAL A 158 11.42 9.79 -2.87
C VAL A 158 11.15 8.48 -2.12
N TYR A 159 10.62 7.46 -2.77
CA TYR A 159 10.41 6.15 -2.14
C TYR A 159 11.72 5.38 -1.95
N LEU A 160 12.71 5.63 -2.82
CA LEU A 160 14.01 4.99 -2.77
C LEU A 160 15.06 5.82 -2.00
N HIS A 161 14.66 7.00 -1.48
CA HIS A 161 15.56 7.95 -0.82
C HIS A 161 16.83 8.18 -1.66
N GLN A 162 16.62 8.52 -2.93
CA GLN A 162 17.73 8.71 -3.87
C GLN A 162 18.47 10.01 -3.60
N HIS A 163 17.74 11.03 -3.14
CA HIS A 163 18.23 12.36 -2.79
C HIS A 163 17.83 12.70 -1.36
N ASP A 164 17.82 13.97 -0.97
CA ASP A 164 17.58 14.42 0.41
C ASP A 164 16.19 14.08 0.96
N LYS A 165 15.16 14.10 0.08
CA LYS A 165 13.78 13.81 0.48
C LYS A 165 13.44 12.33 0.38
N TYR A 166 12.70 11.86 1.38
CA TYR A 166 12.17 10.52 1.35
C TYR A 166 10.66 10.47 1.63
N ARG A 167 10.09 9.32 1.27
CA ARG A 167 8.72 8.96 1.62
C ARG A 167 8.74 7.71 2.48
N TYR A 168 8.38 7.88 3.73
CA TYR A 168 8.48 6.82 4.73
C TYR A 168 7.39 5.76 4.53
N ASP A 169 7.80 4.49 4.44
CA ASP A 169 6.93 3.34 4.34
C ASP A 169 7.48 2.18 5.19
N ARG A 170 6.91 0.98 5.09
CA ARG A 170 7.38 -0.26 5.74
C ARG A 170 8.13 -1.11 4.74
N TYR A 171 9.12 -1.85 5.22
CA TYR A 171 9.98 -2.67 4.38
C TYR A 171 10.33 -3.97 5.09
N GLN A 172 9.91 -5.09 4.52
CA GLN A 172 10.25 -6.43 5.01
C GLN A 172 10.72 -7.30 3.86
N CYS A 173 11.71 -8.16 4.13
CA CYS A 173 12.06 -9.25 3.24
C CYS A 173 11.68 -10.57 3.91
N ILE A 174 10.88 -11.37 3.24
CA ILE A 174 10.44 -12.67 3.72
C ILE A 174 10.95 -13.72 2.74
N ARG A 175 11.85 -14.58 3.20
CA ARG A 175 12.29 -15.76 2.46
C ARG A 175 11.31 -16.89 2.73
N ASN A 176 10.55 -17.26 1.72
CA ASN A 176 9.61 -18.38 1.75
C ASN A 176 9.30 -18.80 0.31
N GLY A 177 9.95 -19.85 -0.14
CA GLY A 177 9.83 -20.31 -1.54
C GLY A 177 8.37 -20.58 -1.94
N LYS A 178 7.61 -21.26 -1.07
CA LYS A 178 6.20 -21.56 -1.35
C LYS A 178 5.33 -20.30 -1.47
N MET A 179 5.56 -19.30 -0.63
CA MET A 179 4.87 -18.01 -0.73
C MET A 179 5.27 -17.27 -2.02
N ALA A 180 6.56 -17.26 -2.34
CA ALA A 180 7.07 -16.66 -3.55
C ALA A 180 6.47 -17.30 -4.81
N ASP A 181 6.39 -18.65 -4.84
CA ASP A 181 5.75 -19.40 -5.92
C ASP A 181 4.27 -19.06 -6.07
N VAL A 182 3.51 -19.12 -4.97
CA VAL A 182 2.06 -18.79 -4.97
C VAL A 182 1.81 -17.38 -5.49
N MET A 183 2.62 -16.41 -5.06
CA MET A 183 2.48 -15.02 -5.51
C MET A 183 2.91 -14.86 -6.98
N PHE A 184 3.99 -15.52 -7.40
CA PHE A 184 4.50 -15.46 -8.77
C PHE A 184 3.51 -16.09 -9.75
N ASP A 185 3.01 -17.29 -9.46
CA ASP A 185 2.01 -17.98 -10.29
C ASP A 185 0.73 -17.17 -10.44
N TRP A 186 0.30 -16.54 -9.37
CA TRP A 186 -0.87 -15.65 -9.43
C TRP A 186 -0.61 -14.43 -10.33
N VAL A 187 0.57 -13.81 -10.23
CA VAL A 187 0.97 -12.68 -11.10
C VAL A 187 1.02 -13.13 -12.55
N GLU A 188 1.59 -14.30 -12.83
CA GLU A 188 1.64 -14.86 -14.18
C GLU A 188 0.23 -14.99 -14.77
N HIS A 189 -0.61 -15.80 -14.15
CA HIS A 189 -1.92 -16.13 -14.69
C HIS A 189 -2.91 -14.97 -14.69
N ASN A 190 -2.82 -14.07 -13.69
CA ASN A 190 -3.82 -13.02 -13.54
C ASN A 190 -3.35 -11.64 -14.02
N LEU A 191 -2.04 -11.37 -14.03
CA LEU A 191 -1.54 -10.06 -14.45
C LEU A 191 -0.80 -10.13 -15.79
N VAL A 192 0.11 -11.09 -16.01
CA VAL A 192 0.87 -11.17 -17.27
C VAL A 192 -0.03 -11.68 -18.41
N GLU A 193 -0.74 -12.79 -18.18
CA GLU A 193 -1.68 -13.38 -19.14
C GLU A 193 -3.06 -12.69 -19.12
N GLY A 194 -3.23 -11.67 -18.29
CA GLY A 194 -4.49 -10.99 -18.10
C GLY A 194 -5.01 -10.30 -19.36
N ARG A 195 -6.32 -10.44 -19.60
CA ARG A 195 -6.99 -9.81 -20.73
C ARG A 195 -6.81 -8.28 -20.72
N GLY A 196 -6.33 -7.73 -21.85
CA GLY A 196 -6.07 -6.29 -21.95
C GLY A 196 -4.76 -5.81 -21.32
N VAL A 197 -3.97 -6.73 -20.73
CA VAL A 197 -2.60 -6.45 -20.31
C VAL A 197 -1.70 -6.45 -21.57
N ASN A 198 -0.84 -5.44 -21.68
CA ASN A 198 0.02 -5.28 -22.86
C ASN A 198 1.41 -4.81 -22.44
N ARG A 199 2.40 -5.09 -23.27
CA ARG A 199 3.77 -4.59 -23.09
C ARG A 199 3.80 -3.07 -23.29
N LEU A 200 4.38 -2.36 -22.33
CA LEU A 200 4.58 -0.91 -22.37
C LEU A 200 5.93 -0.54 -23.04
N ASP A 201 6.86 -1.45 -23.05
CA ASP A 201 8.18 -1.33 -23.69
C ASP A 201 8.15 -1.62 -25.20
N SER A 202 6.97 -1.79 -25.78
CA SER A 202 6.73 -1.96 -27.23
C SER A 202 6.22 -0.68 -27.87
N ALA A 203 6.66 -0.41 -29.10
CA ALA A 203 6.14 0.68 -29.93
C ALA A 203 4.68 0.43 -30.38
N ALA A 204 4.28 -0.85 -30.52
CA ALA A 204 2.94 -1.26 -30.96
C ALA A 204 1.93 -1.37 -29.79
N ARG A 205 1.88 -0.38 -28.95
CA ARG A 205 0.92 -0.33 -27.82
C ARG A 205 -0.48 0.04 -28.28
N PRO A 206 -1.54 -0.70 -27.89
CA PRO A 206 -2.91 -0.28 -28.17
C PRO A 206 -3.28 0.98 -27.41
N LYS A 207 -4.26 1.74 -27.89
CA LYS A 207 -4.83 2.85 -27.14
C LYS A 207 -5.86 2.35 -26.14
N SER A 208 -5.97 3.00 -24.98
CA SER A 208 -6.95 2.58 -23.93
C SER A 208 -8.40 2.42 -24.43
N PRO A 209 -8.93 3.24 -25.37
CA PRO A 209 -10.26 3.02 -25.93
C PRO A 209 -10.41 1.68 -26.70
N GLU A 210 -9.35 1.21 -27.36
CA GLU A 210 -9.36 -0.01 -28.17
C GLU A 210 -9.53 -1.26 -27.31
N ILE A 211 -8.90 -1.28 -26.13
CA ILE A 211 -8.95 -2.40 -25.17
C ILE A 211 -10.02 -2.23 -24.06
N LYS A 212 -10.94 -1.27 -24.20
CA LYS A 212 -11.90 -0.93 -23.15
C LYS A 212 -12.80 -2.09 -22.73
N ASN A 213 -13.21 -2.92 -23.67
CA ASN A 213 -14.08 -4.07 -23.37
C ASN A 213 -13.31 -5.18 -22.68
N ASP A 214 -12.07 -5.43 -23.12
CA ASP A 214 -11.18 -6.39 -22.45
C ASP A 214 -10.91 -5.97 -20.99
N ILE A 215 -10.64 -4.69 -20.75
CA ILE A 215 -10.46 -4.17 -19.39
C ILE A 215 -11.70 -4.42 -18.50
N ARG A 216 -12.92 -4.28 -19.05
CA ARG A 216 -14.15 -4.51 -18.27
C ARG A 216 -14.33 -5.97 -17.87
N GLN A 217 -14.02 -6.89 -18.76
CA GLN A 217 -14.08 -8.34 -18.50
C GLN A 217 -12.96 -8.72 -17.54
N TYR A 218 -11.75 -8.28 -17.80
CA TYR A 218 -10.59 -8.48 -16.94
C TYR A 218 -10.82 -8.01 -15.50
N ARG A 219 -11.45 -6.85 -15.30
CA ARG A 219 -11.82 -6.38 -13.97
C ARG A 219 -12.72 -7.36 -13.22
N GLN A 220 -13.62 -8.05 -13.92
CA GLN A 220 -14.46 -9.08 -13.29
C GLN A 220 -13.62 -10.30 -12.92
N GLU A 221 -12.76 -10.77 -13.81
CA GLU A 221 -11.82 -11.86 -13.57
C GLU A 221 -10.95 -11.58 -12.34
N LEU A 222 -10.40 -10.37 -12.22
CA LEU A 222 -9.62 -9.94 -11.04
C LEU A 222 -10.44 -9.92 -9.74
N ARG A 223 -11.73 -9.65 -9.78
CA ARG A 223 -12.60 -9.69 -8.59
C ARG A 223 -12.83 -11.10 -8.07
N ASP A 224 -12.83 -12.05 -8.97
CA ASP A 224 -13.09 -13.46 -8.68
C ASP A 224 -11.79 -14.23 -8.42
N SER A 225 -10.63 -13.59 -8.66
CA SER A 225 -9.31 -14.20 -8.44
C SER A 225 -8.86 -14.13 -6.98
N GLY A 226 -8.00 -15.06 -6.60
CA GLY A 226 -7.38 -15.16 -5.27
C GLY A 226 -6.18 -16.08 -5.30
N TYR A 227 -5.39 -16.08 -4.25
CA TYR A 227 -4.36 -17.09 -4.08
C TYR A 227 -4.97 -18.44 -3.73
N HIS A 228 -4.53 -19.49 -4.40
CA HIS A 228 -4.96 -20.86 -4.15
C HIS A 228 -3.74 -21.67 -3.72
N PHE A 229 -3.69 -22.07 -2.48
CA PHE A 229 -2.61 -22.89 -1.92
C PHE A 229 -3.08 -23.64 -0.67
N SER A 230 -2.38 -24.73 -0.36
CA SER A 230 -2.60 -25.48 0.89
C SER A 230 -1.65 -24.98 1.97
N GLY A 231 -2.18 -24.69 3.15
CA GLY A 231 -1.39 -24.38 4.32
C GLY A 231 -0.56 -25.59 4.78
N ASN A 232 0.56 -25.31 5.45
CA ASN A 232 1.43 -26.31 6.04
C ASN A 232 1.96 -25.89 7.43
N ALA A 233 1.38 -24.84 8.01
CA ALA A 233 1.75 -24.36 9.33
C ALA A 233 0.72 -24.82 10.38
N ASP A 234 1.22 -25.18 11.57
CA ASP A 234 0.40 -25.37 12.75
C ASP A 234 -0.04 -24.04 13.33
N ASP A 235 -1.17 -24.02 14.04
CA ASP A 235 -1.77 -22.78 14.56
C ASP A 235 -0.93 -22.09 15.64
N ASP A 236 -0.04 -22.81 16.31
CA ASP A 236 0.86 -22.30 17.34
C ASP A 236 2.24 -21.88 16.82
N ARG A 237 2.45 -21.91 15.51
CA ARG A 237 3.72 -21.57 14.86
C ARG A 237 3.68 -20.24 14.12
N LEU A 238 4.85 -19.62 14.01
CA LEU A 238 5.04 -18.45 13.14
C LEU A 238 4.67 -18.81 11.69
N SER A 239 3.77 -18.05 11.11
CA SER A 239 3.25 -18.32 9.78
C SER A 239 2.93 -17.06 9.00
N VAL A 240 2.88 -17.20 7.68
CA VAL A 240 2.51 -16.13 6.75
C VAL A 240 1.36 -16.57 5.85
N THR A 241 0.46 -15.64 5.54
CA THR A 241 -0.65 -15.84 4.60
C THR A 241 -0.66 -14.71 3.59
N PRO A 242 -0.30 -14.95 2.33
CA PRO A 242 -0.47 -13.96 1.27
C PRO A 242 -1.97 -13.76 0.98
N LEU A 243 -2.37 -12.51 0.78
CA LEU A 243 -3.75 -12.10 0.52
C LEU A 243 -3.77 -11.16 -0.68
N VAL A 244 -4.75 -11.32 -1.55
CA VAL A 244 -4.97 -10.43 -2.70
C VAL A 244 -6.47 -10.18 -2.87
N GLY A 245 -6.83 -9.05 -3.47
CA GLY A 245 -8.22 -8.86 -3.80
C GLY A 245 -8.58 -7.50 -4.37
N LEU A 246 -9.69 -7.50 -5.10
CA LEU A 246 -10.31 -6.34 -5.71
C LEU A 246 -11.77 -6.25 -5.25
N GLY A 247 -12.12 -5.12 -4.61
CA GLY A 247 -13.48 -4.84 -4.20
C GLY A 247 -13.83 -5.29 -2.78
N LYS A 248 -15.00 -4.87 -2.32
CA LYS A 248 -15.43 -4.98 -0.91
C LYS A 248 -15.49 -6.40 -0.37
N SER A 249 -15.78 -7.35 -1.21
CA SER A 249 -16.04 -8.76 -0.83
C SER A 249 -14.80 -9.64 -0.98
N SER A 250 -13.65 -9.06 -1.36
CA SER A 250 -12.40 -9.79 -1.49
C SER A 250 -11.98 -10.44 -0.17
N LEU A 251 -11.23 -11.53 -0.26
CA LEU A 251 -10.67 -12.21 0.91
C LEU A 251 -9.80 -11.25 1.74
N LEU A 252 -8.98 -10.43 1.08
CA LEU A 252 -8.16 -9.40 1.73
C LEU A 252 -9.01 -8.46 2.61
N ASN A 253 -10.06 -7.86 2.06
CA ASN A 253 -10.89 -6.92 2.80
C ASN A 253 -11.70 -7.60 3.92
N LYS A 254 -12.17 -8.83 3.69
CA LYS A 254 -12.78 -9.65 4.75
C LYS A 254 -11.80 -9.92 5.87
N THR A 255 -10.56 -10.28 5.55
CA THR A 255 -9.52 -10.54 6.55
C THR A 255 -9.18 -9.28 7.34
N ILE A 256 -9.00 -8.12 6.72
CA ILE A 256 -8.81 -6.84 7.44
C ILE A 256 -9.99 -6.57 8.39
N PHE A 257 -11.21 -6.75 7.92
CA PHE A 257 -12.42 -6.55 8.73
C PHE A 257 -12.48 -7.50 9.93
N HIS A 258 -12.10 -8.75 9.76
CA HIS A 258 -12.13 -9.76 10.83
C HIS A 258 -10.92 -9.65 11.77
N LEU A 259 -9.78 -9.20 11.29
CA LEU A 259 -8.56 -9.06 12.09
C LEU A 259 -8.69 -8.02 13.21
N MET A 260 -9.26 -6.85 12.91
CA MET A 260 -9.37 -5.75 13.89
C MET A 260 -10.10 -6.15 15.19
N PRO A 261 -11.29 -6.79 15.15
CA PRO A 261 -12.01 -7.17 16.37
C PRO A 261 -11.35 -8.29 17.17
N CYS A 262 -10.31 -8.94 16.63
CA CYS A 262 -9.55 -9.95 17.36
C CYS A 262 -8.62 -9.34 18.42
N ALA A 263 -8.39 -8.02 18.42
CA ALA A 263 -7.60 -7.36 19.44
C ALA A 263 -8.15 -7.61 20.85
N GLU A 264 -7.29 -8.15 21.69
CA GLU A 264 -7.59 -8.41 23.12
C GLU A 264 -7.16 -7.26 24.02
N ARG A 265 -6.06 -6.60 23.65
CA ARG A 265 -5.46 -5.49 24.39
C ARG A 265 -5.37 -4.24 23.54
N LYS A 266 -4.68 -4.34 22.39
CA LYS A 266 -4.32 -3.18 21.60
C LYS A 266 -4.40 -3.44 20.10
N LEU A 267 -4.99 -2.50 19.38
CA LEU A 267 -4.93 -2.40 17.92
C LEU A 267 -4.10 -1.18 17.57
N THR A 268 -3.03 -1.34 16.79
CA THR A 268 -2.28 -0.23 16.18
C THR A 268 -2.54 -0.22 14.68
N ILE A 269 -2.91 0.94 14.14
CA ILE A 269 -3.16 1.16 12.71
C ILE A 269 -2.27 2.29 12.21
N CYS A 270 -1.56 2.06 11.11
CA CYS A 270 -0.90 3.10 10.35
C CYS A 270 -1.59 3.26 9.00
N THR A 271 -1.84 4.51 8.60
CA THR A 271 -2.35 4.86 7.28
C THR A 271 -1.92 6.28 6.92
N PRO A 272 -1.55 6.57 5.66
CA PRO A 272 -1.10 7.91 5.30
C PRO A 272 -2.22 8.94 5.37
N TYR A 273 -3.47 8.52 5.14
CA TYR A 273 -4.62 9.42 4.98
C TYR A 273 -5.78 8.96 5.87
N PHE A 274 -6.22 9.80 6.79
CA PHE A 274 -7.35 9.44 7.63
C PHE A 274 -8.69 9.57 6.89
N ASN A 275 -9.07 8.49 6.22
CA ASN A 275 -10.38 8.37 5.58
C ASN A 275 -10.88 6.92 5.62
N LEU A 276 -10.98 6.33 6.82
CA LEU A 276 -11.34 4.92 6.98
C LEU A 276 -12.78 4.62 6.52
N PRO A 277 -13.03 3.48 5.87
CA PRO A 277 -14.38 3.00 5.61
C PRO A 277 -15.21 2.91 6.89
N ALA A 278 -16.49 3.26 6.79
CA ALA A 278 -17.38 3.31 7.96
C ALA A 278 -17.46 1.99 8.76
N LEU A 279 -17.24 0.86 8.09
CA LEU A 279 -17.23 -0.45 8.75
C LEU A 279 -15.99 -0.62 9.64
N LEU A 280 -14.81 -0.12 9.23
CA LEU A 280 -13.59 -0.16 10.05
C LEU A 280 -13.68 0.84 11.22
N VAL A 281 -14.28 2.01 10.99
CA VAL A 281 -14.58 2.96 12.08
C VAL A 281 -15.49 2.32 13.13
N ARG A 282 -16.49 1.53 12.72
CA ARG A 282 -17.36 0.80 13.66
C ARG A 282 -16.59 -0.23 14.49
N ASN A 283 -15.65 -0.94 13.87
CA ASN A 283 -14.78 -1.88 14.60
C ASN A 283 -13.93 -1.14 15.66
N ILE A 284 -13.34 0.00 15.31
CA ILE A 284 -12.59 0.84 16.27
C ILE A 284 -13.49 1.25 17.44
N ILE A 285 -14.68 1.78 17.17
CA ILE A 285 -15.62 2.17 18.22
C ILE A 285 -16.02 0.98 19.12
N GLN A 286 -16.20 -0.19 18.53
CA GLN A 286 -16.53 -1.40 19.28
C GLN A 286 -15.39 -1.84 20.21
N LEU A 287 -14.14 -1.79 19.73
CA LEU A 287 -12.95 -2.07 20.55
C LEU A 287 -12.86 -1.11 21.74
N LEU A 288 -12.99 0.21 21.48
CA LEU A 288 -12.97 1.23 22.53
C LEU A 288 -14.08 0.99 23.57
N ARG A 289 -15.31 0.72 23.14
CA ARG A 289 -16.43 0.38 24.04
C ARG A 289 -16.20 -0.90 24.86
N SER A 290 -15.36 -1.80 24.36
CA SER A 290 -14.98 -3.05 25.05
C SER A 290 -13.74 -2.87 25.93
N GLY A 291 -13.28 -1.64 26.19
CA GLY A 291 -12.14 -1.36 27.04
C GLY A 291 -10.77 -1.62 26.39
N LYS A 292 -10.71 -1.81 25.06
CA LYS A 292 -9.46 -2.07 24.34
C LYS A 292 -8.79 -0.76 23.96
N GLN A 293 -7.46 -0.77 23.88
CA GLN A 293 -6.69 0.38 23.41
C GLN A 293 -6.61 0.38 21.88
N VAL A 294 -6.75 1.54 21.26
CA VAL A 294 -6.53 1.74 19.84
C VAL A 294 -5.52 2.87 19.62
N GLU A 295 -4.47 2.60 18.87
CA GLU A 295 -3.49 3.59 18.44
C GLU A 295 -3.60 3.77 16.92
N ILE A 296 -3.70 5.02 16.46
CA ILE A 296 -3.79 5.36 15.04
C ILE A 296 -2.66 6.35 14.73
N ILE A 297 -1.80 5.99 13.78
CA ILE A 297 -0.70 6.83 13.32
C ILE A 297 -1.00 7.24 11.88
N VAL A 298 -1.08 8.54 11.64
CA VAL A 298 -1.35 9.12 10.33
C VAL A 298 -0.32 10.18 10.00
N GLY A 299 -0.13 10.49 8.73
CA GLY A 299 0.68 11.63 8.32
C GLY A 299 0.04 12.94 8.77
N ASP A 300 0.84 13.88 9.29
CA ASP A 300 0.43 15.27 9.34
C ASP A 300 0.02 15.76 7.95
N LYS A 301 -0.86 16.74 7.83
CA LYS A 301 -1.28 17.25 6.52
C LYS A 301 -0.10 17.76 5.68
N THR A 302 0.96 18.26 6.32
CA THR A 302 2.17 18.73 5.64
C THR A 302 3.09 17.59 5.22
N ALA A 303 2.98 16.42 5.84
CA ALA A 303 3.68 15.19 5.44
C ALA A 303 2.91 14.37 4.39
N ASN A 304 1.82 14.92 3.83
CA ASN A 304 1.02 14.30 2.79
C ASN A 304 1.63 14.59 1.41
N ASP A 305 1.67 13.60 0.53
CA ASP A 305 2.23 13.71 -0.83
C ASP A 305 1.43 14.65 -1.77
N PHE A 306 0.21 15.01 -1.39
CA PHE A 306 -0.59 16.03 -2.09
C PHE A 306 -0.49 17.42 -1.46
N TYR A 307 0.27 17.58 -0.38
CA TYR A 307 0.42 18.88 0.26
C TYR A 307 1.20 19.84 -0.66
N ILE A 308 0.68 21.04 -0.80
CA ILE A 308 1.29 22.13 -1.56
C ILE A 308 1.51 23.28 -0.58
N PRO A 309 2.75 23.70 -0.33
CA PRO A 309 3.06 24.85 0.49
C PRO A 309 2.39 26.15 -0.01
N GLU A 310 2.14 27.10 0.89
CA GLU A 310 1.37 28.32 0.58
C GLU A 310 2.08 29.28 -0.40
N ASP A 311 3.39 29.21 -0.45
CA ASP A 311 4.26 29.96 -1.39
C ASP A 311 4.21 29.42 -2.81
N GLN A 312 3.65 28.23 -3.02
CA GLN A 312 3.51 27.60 -4.33
C GLN A 312 2.12 27.83 -4.96
N PRO A 313 2.00 27.78 -6.31
CA PRO A 313 0.73 27.89 -7.00
C PRO A 313 -0.26 26.82 -6.53
N PHE A 314 -1.43 27.23 -6.02
CA PHE A 314 -2.46 26.32 -5.56
C PHE A 314 -3.02 25.45 -6.70
N LYS A 315 -3.09 24.15 -6.48
CA LYS A 315 -3.79 23.17 -7.34
C LYS A 315 -4.91 22.51 -6.53
N ILE A 316 -6.00 22.13 -7.20
CA ILE A 316 -7.19 21.54 -6.53
C ILE A 316 -6.84 20.29 -5.69
N ILE A 317 -5.88 19.48 -6.17
CA ILE A 317 -5.43 18.28 -5.46
C ILE A 317 -4.82 18.61 -4.08
N GLY A 318 -4.23 19.79 -3.92
CA GLY A 318 -3.69 20.27 -2.65
C GLY A 318 -4.75 20.51 -1.55
N ALA A 319 -6.04 20.39 -1.88
CA ALA A 319 -7.11 20.42 -0.87
C ALA A 319 -7.29 19.07 -0.15
N LEU A 320 -6.78 17.95 -0.69
CA LEU A 320 -6.97 16.62 -0.12
C LEU A 320 -6.41 16.47 1.31
N PRO A 321 -5.19 16.92 1.64
CA PRO A 321 -4.67 16.85 3.02
C PRO A 321 -5.59 17.52 4.05
N TYR A 322 -6.19 18.64 3.68
CA TYR A 322 -7.11 19.35 4.53
C TYR A 322 -8.46 18.63 4.70
N LEU A 323 -8.94 17.93 3.69
CA LEU A 323 -10.14 17.08 3.80
C LEU A 323 -9.90 15.89 4.73
N TYR A 324 -8.72 15.29 4.69
CA TYR A 324 -8.33 14.22 5.62
C TYR A 324 -8.21 14.73 7.05
N GLU A 325 -7.65 15.91 7.28
CA GLU A 325 -7.62 16.55 8.60
C GLU A 325 -9.03 16.85 9.14
N ILE A 326 -9.96 17.33 8.30
CA ILE A 326 -11.37 17.53 8.68
C ILE A 326 -12.01 16.20 9.10
N ASN A 327 -11.74 15.11 8.39
CA ASN A 327 -12.26 13.80 8.74
C ASN A 327 -11.71 13.31 10.07
N LEU A 328 -10.41 13.47 10.31
CA LEU A 328 -9.75 13.12 11.56
C LEU A 328 -10.30 13.98 12.72
N ARG A 329 -10.40 15.29 12.55
CA ARG A 329 -10.97 16.21 13.55
C ARG A 329 -12.41 15.82 13.92
N ARG A 330 -13.24 15.46 12.92
CA ARG A 330 -14.62 15.01 13.15
C ARG A 330 -14.66 13.65 13.88
N PHE A 331 -13.75 12.74 13.56
CA PHE A 331 -13.64 11.46 14.24
C PHE A 331 -13.27 11.66 15.71
N LEU A 332 -12.23 12.44 16.00
CA LEU A 332 -11.78 12.73 17.35
C LEU A 332 -12.82 13.48 18.18
N SER A 333 -13.54 14.46 17.61
CA SER A 333 -14.57 15.21 18.34
C SER A 333 -15.70 14.32 18.88
N ARG A 334 -15.95 13.16 18.25
CA ARG A 334 -16.96 12.18 18.71
C ARG A 334 -16.40 11.19 19.72
N LEU A 335 -15.08 11.05 19.77
CA LEU A 335 -14.38 10.06 20.58
C LEU A 335 -13.43 10.68 21.60
N GLN A 336 -13.59 11.99 21.87
CA GLN A 336 -12.72 12.75 22.79
C GLN A 336 -12.64 12.11 24.19
N TYR A 337 -13.72 11.49 24.65
CA TYR A 337 -13.71 10.77 25.92
C TYR A 337 -12.61 9.69 25.94
N TYR A 338 -12.48 8.90 24.88
CA TYR A 338 -11.47 7.85 24.79
C TYR A 338 -10.05 8.39 24.60
N VAL A 339 -9.91 9.59 24.01
CA VAL A 339 -8.62 10.30 23.95
C VAL A 339 -8.20 10.76 25.33
N ASN A 340 -9.12 11.33 26.11
CA ASN A 340 -8.85 11.82 27.47
C ASN A 340 -8.48 10.69 28.47
N THR A 341 -8.85 9.45 28.16
CA THR A 341 -8.55 8.26 28.98
C THR A 341 -7.40 7.42 28.42
N ASP A 342 -6.65 7.95 27.45
CA ASP A 342 -5.56 7.25 26.73
C ASP A 342 -5.94 5.89 26.12
N GLN A 343 -7.25 5.66 25.96
CA GLN A 343 -7.77 4.47 25.33
C GLN A 343 -7.72 4.57 23.80
N LEU A 344 -7.91 5.79 23.27
CA LEU A 344 -7.65 6.16 21.88
C LEU A 344 -6.44 7.08 21.80
N ILE A 345 -5.36 6.61 21.18
CA ILE A 345 -4.15 7.39 20.94
C ILE A 345 -4.07 7.69 19.46
N VAL A 346 -4.07 8.97 19.09
CA VAL A 346 -3.86 9.39 17.71
C VAL A 346 -2.56 10.18 17.62
N ARG A 347 -1.74 9.80 16.64
CA ARG A 347 -0.44 10.42 16.40
C ARG A 347 -0.35 10.98 14.99
N LEU A 348 0.20 12.17 14.87
CA LEU A 348 0.55 12.80 13.60
C LEU A 348 2.04 12.61 13.35
N TRP A 349 2.39 11.93 12.27
CA TRP A 349 3.77 11.76 11.85
C TRP A 349 4.23 12.95 11.00
N LYS A 350 5.39 13.49 11.34
CA LYS A 350 6.04 14.55 10.60
C LYS A 350 7.56 14.51 10.85
N ASP A 351 8.32 14.54 9.77
CA ASP A 351 9.76 14.63 9.78
C ASP A 351 10.20 15.65 8.71
N ASP A 352 10.46 16.86 9.12
CA ASP A 352 10.77 18.02 8.29
C ASP A 352 9.80 18.16 7.10
N ASP A 353 10.32 18.07 5.86
CA ASP A 353 9.56 18.14 4.61
C ASP A 353 9.40 16.76 3.93
N ASN A 354 9.74 15.68 4.66
CA ASN A 354 9.53 14.31 4.22
C ASN A 354 8.05 13.93 4.27
N SER A 355 7.65 12.93 3.48
CA SER A 355 6.27 12.49 3.43
C SER A 355 6.07 11.13 4.09
N TYR A 356 4.87 10.93 4.66
CA TYR A 356 4.46 9.70 5.32
C TYR A 356 3.50 8.90 4.44
N HIS A 357 3.85 7.65 4.18
CA HIS A 357 3.04 6.77 3.35
C HIS A 357 2.88 5.36 3.93
N LEU A 358 3.29 5.16 5.16
CA LEU A 358 3.28 3.87 5.84
C LEU A 358 1.87 3.38 6.11
N LYS A 359 1.64 2.10 5.82
CA LYS A 359 0.40 1.37 6.10
C LYS A 359 0.71 0.09 6.83
N GLY A 360 -0.21 -0.32 7.65
CA GLY A 360 -0.12 -1.58 8.35
C GLY A 360 -1.03 -1.66 9.55
N MET A 361 -1.08 -2.84 10.10
CA MET A 361 -1.88 -3.11 11.27
C MET A 361 -1.15 -4.09 12.17
N TRP A 362 -1.20 -3.84 13.47
CA TRP A 362 -0.69 -4.73 14.50
C TRP A 362 -1.82 -4.99 15.48
N VAL A 363 -2.11 -6.26 15.71
CA VAL A 363 -3.15 -6.68 16.64
C VAL A 363 -2.49 -7.47 17.77
N ASP A 364 -2.49 -6.86 18.92
CA ASP A 364 -1.76 -7.33 20.10
C ASP A 364 -0.27 -7.58 19.78
N TYR A 365 0.30 -8.66 20.27
CA TYR A 365 1.64 -9.14 19.97
C TYR A 365 1.64 -10.28 18.95
N GLU A 366 0.49 -10.68 18.47
CA GLU A 366 0.27 -11.92 17.75
C GLU A 366 0.16 -11.72 16.23
N TRP A 367 -0.49 -10.63 15.79
CA TRP A 367 -0.77 -10.46 14.37
C TRP A 367 -0.15 -9.18 13.79
N MET A 368 0.42 -9.32 12.60
CA MET A 368 0.90 -8.20 11.78
C MET A 368 0.32 -8.29 10.37
N LEU A 369 -0.23 -7.20 9.86
CA LEU A 369 -0.61 -7.07 8.47
C LEU A 369 0.39 -6.15 7.75
N LEU A 370 1.13 -6.71 6.80
CA LEU A 370 1.92 -5.96 5.83
C LEU A 370 1.01 -5.66 4.64
N THR A 371 0.81 -4.39 4.31
CA THR A 371 -0.11 -4.04 3.22
C THR A 371 0.25 -2.71 2.57
N GLY A 372 0.02 -2.62 1.26
CA GLY A 372 -0.01 -1.35 0.53
C GLY A 372 -1.36 -0.63 0.61
N ASN A 373 -2.38 -1.30 1.14
CA ASN A 373 -3.75 -0.77 1.22
C ASN A 373 -3.84 0.44 2.15
N ASN A 374 -4.23 1.59 1.61
CA ASN A 374 -4.36 2.85 2.36
C ASN A 374 -5.51 2.84 3.38
N LEU A 375 -6.23 1.74 3.55
CA LEU A 375 -7.40 1.61 4.42
C LEU A 375 -8.47 2.70 4.19
N ASN A 376 -8.59 3.17 2.95
CA ASN A 376 -9.56 4.18 2.55
C ASN A 376 -10.64 3.58 1.64
N PRO A 377 -11.74 4.29 1.33
CA PRO A 377 -12.81 3.77 0.49
C PRO A 377 -12.39 3.40 -0.92
N ARG A 378 -11.35 4.07 -1.47
CA ARG A 378 -10.80 3.78 -2.78
C ARG A 378 -10.11 2.41 -2.80
N ALA A 379 -9.15 2.19 -1.92
CA ALA A 379 -8.47 0.92 -1.75
C ALA A 379 -9.45 -0.22 -1.43
N TRP A 380 -10.49 0.08 -0.65
CA TRP A 380 -11.53 -0.88 -0.27
C TRP A 380 -12.42 -1.35 -1.43
N ARG A 381 -12.55 -0.56 -2.51
CA ARG A 381 -13.56 -0.80 -3.55
C ARG A 381 -13.01 -0.88 -4.96
N LEU A 382 -11.96 -0.12 -5.24
CA LEU A 382 -11.60 0.21 -6.61
C LEU A 382 -10.25 -0.35 -7.03
N ASP A 383 -9.27 -0.33 -6.14
CA ASP A 383 -7.90 -0.69 -6.45
C ASP A 383 -7.67 -2.19 -6.26
N LEU A 384 -6.76 -2.77 -7.03
CA LEU A 384 -6.29 -4.13 -6.83
C LEU A 384 -5.19 -4.09 -5.77
N GLU A 385 -5.46 -4.70 -4.63
CA GLU A 385 -4.64 -4.64 -3.43
C GLU A 385 -4.15 -6.02 -3.01
N ASN A 386 -3.03 -6.08 -2.29
CA ASN A 386 -2.57 -7.27 -1.63
C ASN A 386 -2.03 -6.98 -0.23
N ALA A 387 -1.77 -8.05 0.50
CA ALA A 387 -1.15 -8.00 1.83
C ALA A 387 -0.46 -9.33 2.14
N ILE A 388 0.37 -9.31 3.16
CA ILE A 388 0.86 -10.52 3.84
C ILE A 388 0.42 -10.40 5.30
N LEU A 389 -0.36 -11.37 5.76
CA LEU A 389 -0.73 -11.51 7.16
C LEU A 389 0.28 -12.42 7.85
N ILE A 390 0.94 -11.90 8.88
CA ILE A 390 1.87 -12.64 9.73
C ILE A 390 1.15 -13.00 11.02
N HIS A 391 1.18 -14.28 11.39
CA HIS A 391 0.70 -14.81 12.66
C HIS A 391 1.90 -15.29 13.48
N ASP A 392 2.13 -14.67 14.62
CA ASP A 392 3.27 -14.91 15.51
C ASP A 392 2.80 -15.18 16.95
N PRO A 393 2.19 -16.34 17.23
CA PRO A 393 1.61 -16.65 18.53
C PRO A 393 2.66 -16.80 19.63
N GLN A 394 3.91 -17.08 19.26
CA GLN A 394 5.02 -17.23 20.20
C GLN A 394 5.86 -15.96 20.37
N HIS A 395 5.46 -14.84 19.74
CA HIS A 395 6.09 -13.53 19.81
C HIS A 395 7.58 -13.51 19.41
N GLN A 396 7.97 -14.36 18.45
CA GLN A 396 9.36 -14.48 17.95
C GLN A 396 9.83 -13.21 17.26
N LEU A 397 8.93 -12.46 16.63
CA LEU A 397 9.20 -11.18 15.97
C LEU A 397 9.08 -9.97 16.94
N GLY A 398 8.90 -10.20 18.23
CA GLY A 398 8.63 -9.17 19.21
C GLY A 398 9.63 -8.01 19.21
N ALA A 399 10.92 -8.31 19.23
CA ALA A 399 11.99 -7.30 19.22
C ALA A 399 12.00 -6.46 17.94
N MET A 400 11.86 -7.10 16.77
CA MET A 400 11.85 -6.41 15.46
C MET A 400 10.63 -5.49 15.35
N ARG A 401 9.46 -5.97 15.78
CA ARG A 401 8.21 -5.20 15.79
C ARG A 401 8.28 -4.01 16.74
N GLU A 402 8.79 -4.19 17.96
CA GLU A 402 8.93 -3.08 18.92
C GLU A 402 9.89 -2.02 18.39
N LYS A 403 11.01 -2.43 17.77
CA LYS A 403 11.93 -1.52 17.10
C LYS A 403 11.24 -0.76 15.96
N GLU A 404 10.49 -1.45 15.10
CA GLU A 404 9.73 -0.83 14.01
C GLU A 404 8.75 0.23 14.55
N LEU A 405 7.92 -0.13 15.52
CA LEU A 405 6.94 0.77 16.11
C LEU A 405 7.59 1.93 16.87
N HIS A 406 8.72 1.70 17.52
CA HIS A 406 9.49 2.75 18.19
C HIS A 406 9.97 3.79 17.18
N LEU A 407 10.59 3.36 16.08
CA LEU A 407 11.08 4.25 15.02
C LEU A 407 9.94 5.02 14.34
N ILE A 408 8.81 4.36 14.07
CA ILE A 408 7.63 5.05 13.54
C ILE A 408 7.16 6.17 14.48
N ARG A 409 7.18 5.93 15.80
CA ARG A 409 6.71 6.90 16.81
C ARG A 409 7.68 8.05 17.05
N GLN A 410 8.97 7.91 16.74
CA GLN A 410 9.97 8.96 16.98
C GLN A 410 9.61 10.30 16.32
N HIS A 411 9.01 10.26 15.13
CA HIS A 411 8.61 11.44 14.37
C HIS A 411 7.12 11.77 14.56
N THR A 412 6.52 11.39 15.71
CA THR A 412 5.08 11.63 15.91
C THR A 412 4.77 12.55 17.07
N THR A 413 3.71 13.35 16.91
CA THR A 413 3.10 14.14 17.98
C THR A 413 1.74 13.56 18.32
N VAL A 414 1.46 13.37 19.61
CA VAL A 414 0.15 12.87 20.10
C VAL A 414 -0.87 14.00 20.08
N VAL A 415 -2.03 13.74 19.47
CA VAL A 415 -3.18 14.64 19.49
C VAL A 415 -3.93 14.44 20.80
N LYS A 416 -3.90 15.44 21.69
CA LYS A 416 -4.57 15.41 23.01
C LYS A 416 -6.04 15.81 22.93
N HIS A 417 -6.37 16.69 22.00
CA HIS A 417 -7.71 17.21 21.84
C HIS A 417 -8.02 17.42 20.34
N TYR A 418 -9.27 17.21 19.93
CA TYR A 418 -9.65 17.44 18.52
C TYR A 418 -9.43 18.90 18.05
N ARG A 419 -9.32 19.86 18.98
CA ARG A 419 -9.03 21.26 18.68
C ARG A 419 -7.55 21.53 18.40
N ASP A 420 -6.66 20.58 18.68
CA ASP A 420 -5.24 20.66 18.28
C ASP A 420 -5.09 20.58 16.75
N LEU A 421 -6.10 20.01 16.08
CA LEU A 421 -6.21 20.02 14.63
C LEU A 421 -6.87 21.31 14.15
N GLN A 422 -6.39 21.86 13.04
CA GLN A 422 -6.97 23.08 12.46
C GLN A 422 -8.44 22.90 12.07
N SER A 423 -9.18 23.97 12.15
CA SER A 423 -10.55 24.08 11.63
C SER A 423 -10.54 24.67 10.22
N ILE A 424 -11.68 24.62 9.54
CA ILE A 424 -11.79 25.25 8.20
C ILE A 424 -11.52 26.77 8.24
N ALA A 425 -11.72 27.42 9.40
CA ALA A 425 -11.46 28.85 9.54
C ALA A 425 -9.96 29.17 9.50
N ASP A 426 -9.12 28.21 9.93
CA ASP A 426 -7.68 28.37 10.07
C ASP A 426 -6.93 28.05 8.74
N TYR A 427 -7.63 27.49 7.74
CA TYR A 427 -7.02 27.09 6.48
C TYR A 427 -6.70 28.28 5.57
N PRO A 428 -5.69 28.14 4.68
CA PRO A 428 -5.37 29.14 3.67
C PRO A 428 -6.61 29.56 2.88
N VAL A 429 -6.68 30.83 2.50
CA VAL A 429 -7.89 31.44 1.90
C VAL A 429 -8.39 30.66 0.67
N LYS A 430 -7.48 30.22 -0.22
CA LYS A 430 -7.82 29.46 -1.43
C LYS A 430 -8.42 28.09 -1.09
N VAL A 431 -7.80 27.35 -0.17
CA VAL A 431 -8.28 26.07 0.33
C VAL A 431 -9.65 26.22 1.01
N ARG A 432 -9.78 27.18 1.90
CA ARG A 432 -11.03 27.48 2.65
C ARG A 432 -12.20 27.78 1.70
N LYS A 433 -11.97 28.62 0.66
CA LYS A 433 -12.99 28.92 -0.34
C LYS A 433 -13.41 27.67 -1.12
N LEU A 434 -12.45 26.85 -1.54
CA LEU A 434 -12.73 25.61 -2.26
C LEU A 434 -13.51 24.62 -1.39
N ILE A 435 -13.08 24.35 -0.15
CA ILE A 435 -13.76 23.43 0.76
C ILE A 435 -15.17 23.89 1.07
N ARG A 436 -15.39 25.20 1.33
CA ARG A 436 -16.74 25.75 1.54
C ARG A 436 -17.64 25.54 0.33
N ARG A 437 -17.11 25.73 -0.89
CA ARG A 437 -17.85 25.48 -2.14
C ARG A 437 -18.22 23.99 -2.28
N LEU A 438 -17.24 23.07 -2.09
CA LEU A 438 -17.47 21.63 -2.16
C LEU A 438 -18.53 21.17 -1.15
N ARG A 439 -18.52 21.71 0.08
CA ARG A 439 -19.50 21.39 1.12
C ARG A 439 -20.90 21.91 0.80
N ARG A 440 -21.01 23.11 0.22
CA ARG A 440 -22.31 23.68 -0.19
C ARG A 440 -23.04 22.79 -1.18
N ILE A 441 -22.33 22.18 -2.12
CA ILE A 441 -22.86 21.28 -3.14
C ILE A 441 -22.73 19.79 -2.75
N ARG A 442 -22.34 19.50 -1.50
CA ARG A 442 -22.17 18.15 -0.90
C ARG A 442 -21.19 17.23 -1.64
N ILE A 443 -20.35 17.75 -2.50
CA ILE A 443 -19.31 16.99 -3.22
C ILE A 443 -18.20 16.52 -2.26
N ASP A 444 -17.95 17.23 -1.15
CA ASP A 444 -17.04 16.77 -0.09
C ASP A 444 -17.39 15.36 0.43
N ARG A 445 -18.69 15.04 0.54
CA ARG A 445 -19.17 13.71 0.93
C ARG A 445 -18.92 12.64 -0.14
N LEU A 446 -19.05 13.02 -1.42
CA LEU A 446 -18.75 12.13 -2.55
C LEU A 446 -17.26 11.85 -2.61
N ILE A 447 -16.43 12.89 -2.53
CA ILE A 447 -14.96 12.78 -2.48
C ILE A 447 -14.53 11.83 -1.34
N SER A 448 -15.04 12.03 -0.10
CA SER A 448 -14.73 11.17 1.04
C SER A 448 -15.22 9.71 0.90
N ARG A 449 -16.09 9.41 -0.07
CA ARG A 449 -16.57 8.04 -0.35
C ARG A 449 -15.78 7.36 -1.48
N ILE A 450 -15.01 8.13 -2.23
CA ILE A 450 -14.25 7.64 -3.40
C ILE A 450 -12.74 7.62 -3.07
N LEU A 451 -12.25 8.63 -2.38
CA LEU A 451 -10.86 8.79 -1.94
C LEU A 451 -10.66 8.28 -0.52
#